data_cc1578c2c56f2cdf34f73e94eb7d14dd
#
_entry.id   cc1578c2c56f2cdf34f73e94eb7d14dd
#
_cell.length_a   1.000
_cell.length_b   1.000
_cell.length_c   1.000
_cell.angle_alpha   90.00
_cell.angle_beta   90.00
_cell.angle_gamma   90.00
#
_symmetry.space_group_name_H-M   'P 1'
#
loop_
_entity.id
_entity.type
_entity.pdbx_description
1 polymer ?
#
loop_
_entity_poly.entity_id
_entity_poly.type
_entity_poly.pdbx_seq_one_letter_code
_entity_poly.pdbx_strand_id
1 'polypeptide(L)'
;IIAMNRNPSALRTISIYTDGLAYGKLTNALHPRMTPVTTVNSRFTLTLPPLKAVILQGKDAGTKRAGVLLHPTSLPAACGNGVLGPAAYRFVDFLKAAGQQVWQILPLTPPLMGDSPYLSESAFAGNEALISLEVLRDWGWLKQEALDDFLAQGKKTASWHSLAAYKAKLLWDMSHDPDLTIPWEPFRAFCEKNACWLDDYALFRAVRDFFGGRCWTEWPEDIRHHSQDALARYGKELAGAVSHVKFMQYIFSRQWQDIRAYAAENGVAILGDVPMFVAHNSADCWAHQDQFDLDEMGNPSSVAGVPPDYFSADGQLWGNPLYNYQVMARDNYQWWSDRFRRMM
;
A
#
# COMPACT_ATOMS: atom_id res chain seq x y z
N ILE A 1 -17.55 2.22 -12.81
CA ILE A 1 -18.04 1.92 -11.44
C ILE A 1 -18.63 0.52 -11.47
N ILE A 2 -18.15 -0.34 -10.60
CA ILE A 2 -18.67 -1.70 -10.40
C ILE A 2 -19.34 -1.76 -9.03
N ALA A 3 -20.59 -2.20 -9.00
CA ALA A 3 -21.34 -2.39 -7.76
C ALA A 3 -22.02 -3.76 -7.77
N MET A 4 -21.99 -4.47 -6.64
CA MET A 4 -22.56 -5.80 -6.50
C MET A 4 -23.31 -5.91 -5.17
N ASN A 5 -24.54 -6.42 -5.22
CA ASN A 5 -25.26 -6.84 -4.03
C ASN A 5 -25.11 -8.37 -3.84
N ARG A 6 -24.34 -8.76 -2.85
CA ARG A 6 -24.11 -10.19 -2.49
C ARG A 6 -25.17 -10.74 -1.53
N ASN A 7 -26.07 -9.92 -1.02
CA ASN A 7 -27.15 -10.40 -0.16
C ASN A 7 -28.12 -11.29 -0.98
N PRO A 8 -28.45 -12.51 -0.52
CA PRO A 8 -29.27 -13.43 -1.28
C PRO A 8 -30.77 -13.08 -1.28
N SER A 9 -31.22 -12.23 -0.35
CA SER A 9 -32.66 -12.00 -0.11
C SER A 9 -33.07 -10.53 -0.01
N ALA A 10 -32.12 -9.60 0.23
CA ALA A 10 -32.47 -8.21 0.48
C ALA A 10 -31.99 -7.27 -0.61
N LEU A 11 -32.81 -6.25 -0.94
CA LEU A 11 -32.40 -5.08 -1.71
C LEU A 11 -31.32 -4.31 -0.94
N ARG A 12 -30.34 -3.75 -1.67
CA ARG A 12 -29.35 -2.86 -1.11
C ARG A 12 -29.29 -1.56 -1.89
N THR A 13 -29.37 -0.46 -1.17
CA THR A 13 -29.24 0.89 -1.74
C THR A 13 -27.94 1.50 -1.27
N ILE A 14 -27.13 1.95 -2.22
CA ILE A 14 -25.83 2.62 -1.98
C ILE A 14 -25.85 4.01 -2.61
N SER A 15 -25.21 4.94 -1.94
CA SER A 15 -24.95 6.27 -2.51
C SER A 15 -23.49 6.31 -2.96
N ILE A 16 -23.28 6.71 -4.19
CA ILE A 16 -21.97 6.78 -4.82
C ILE A 16 -21.66 8.24 -5.13
N TYR A 17 -20.50 8.68 -4.66
CA TYR A 17 -19.95 10.00 -4.96
C TYR A 17 -19.03 9.88 -6.18
N THR A 18 -19.19 10.82 -7.11
CA THR A 18 -18.46 10.83 -8.39
C THR A 18 -17.57 12.08 -8.52
N ASP A 19 -17.13 12.63 -7.40
CA ASP A 19 -16.28 13.81 -7.39
C ASP A 19 -15.03 13.57 -8.25
N GLY A 20 -14.82 14.50 -9.19
CA GLY A 20 -13.74 14.38 -10.18
C GLY A 20 -14.08 13.52 -11.41
N LEU A 21 -15.26 12.88 -11.47
CA LEU A 21 -15.74 12.19 -12.67
C LEU A 21 -16.72 13.11 -13.45
N ALA A 22 -16.34 13.47 -14.67
CA ALA A 22 -17.13 14.35 -15.54
C ALA A 22 -18.35 13.67 -16.19
N TYR A 23 -18.97 12.68 -15.51
CA TYR A 23 -20.05 11.89 -16.09
C TYR A 23 -21.43 12.41 -15.65
N GLY A 24 -22.14 13.04 -16.55
CA GLY A 24 -23.55 13.37 -16.32
C GLY A 24 -24.50 12.18 -16.44
N LYS A 25 -24.12 11.12 -17.15
CA LYS A 25 -24.95 9.95 -17.44
C LYS A 25 -24.12 8.68 -17.50
N LEU A 26 -24.52 7.66 -16.76
CA LEU A 26 -23.87 6.35 -16.70
C LEU A 26 -24.78 5.28 -17.29
N THR A 27 -24.27 4.40 -18.16
CA THR A 27 -24.98 3.25 -18.71
C THR A 27 -24.51 1.96 -18.06
N ASN A 28 -25.40 0.98 -17.92
CA ASN A 28 -25.04 -0.31 -17.39
C ASN A 28 -24.45 -1.20 -18.50
N ALA A 29 -23.16 -1.52 -18.40
CA ALA A 29 -22.46 -2.34 -19.42
C ALA A 29 -22.94 -3.80 -19.45
N LEU A 30 -23.41 -4.35 -18.30
CA LEU A 30 -23.97 -5.70 -18.24
C LEU A 30 -25.41 -5.77 -18.78
N HIS A 31 -26.16 -4.67 -18.68
CA HIS A 31 -27.53 -4.59 -19.11
C HIS A 31 -27.78 -3.24 -19.85
N PRO A 32 -27.35 -3.12 -21.11
CA PRO A 32 -27.41 -1.86 -21.85
C PRO A 32 -28.85 -1.27 -22.06
N ARG A 33 -29.87 -2.13 -21.91
CA ARG A 33 -31.28 -1.71 -22.02
C ARG A 33 -31.87 -1.11 -20.75
N MET A 34 -31.13 -1.15 -19.62
CA MET A 34 -31.59 -0.49 -18.39
C MET A 34 -31.51 1.03 -18.54
N THR A 35 -32.41 1.72 -17.86
CA THR A 35 -32.39 3.18 -17.80
C THR A 35 -31.02 3.65 -17.27
N PRO A 36 -30.36 4.57 -17.98
CA PRO A 36 -29.11 5.13 -17.53
C PRO A 36 -29.27 5.84 -16.18
N VAL A 37 -28.25 5.74 -15.35
CA VAL A 37 -28.19 6.47 -14.07
C VAL A 37 -27.64 7.87 -14.34
N THR A 38 -28.36 8.89 -13.85
CA THR A 38 -27.91 10.29 -13.96
C THR A 38 -27.29 10.74 -12.66
N THR A 39 -26.12 11.35 -12.73
CA THR A 39 -25.47 11.97 -11.57
C THR A 39 -26.04 13.37 -11.34
N VAL A 40 -26.34 13.69 -10.09
CA VAL A 40 -26.78 15.01 -9.66
C VAL A 40 -25.83 15.48 -8.57
N ASN A 41 -25.19 16.62 -8.74
CA ASN A 41 -24.19 17.16 -7.82
C ASN A 41 -23.09 16.12 -7.44
N SER A 42 -22.52 15.50 -8.46
CA SER A 42 -21.49 14.46 -8.29
C SER A 42 -21.92 13.28 -7.41
N ARG A 43 -23.20 12.98 -7.35
CA ARG A 43 -23.74 11.88 -6.54
C ARG A 43 -24.86 11.17 -7.29
N PHE A 44 -24.97 9.86 -7.08
CA PHE A 44 -26.16 9.09 -7.45
C PHE A 44 -26.42 7.97 -6.45
N THR A 45 -27.65 7.51 -6.41
CA THR A 45 -28.07 6.39 -5.58
C THR A 45 -28.38 5.19 -6.47
N LEU A 46 -27.89 4.04 -6.09
CA LEU A 46 -28.07 2.79 -6.82
C LEU A 46 -28.72 1.75 -5.89
N THR A 47 -29.88 1.24 -6.31
CA THR A 47 -30.54 0.13 -5.60
C THR A 47 -30.35 -1.15 -6.40
N LEU A 48 -29.72 -2.13 -5.77
CA LEU A 48 -29.42 -3.42 -6.39
C LEU A 48 -30.29 -4.52 -5.77
N PRO A 49 -31.02 -5.29 -6.60
CA PRO A 49 -31.67 -6.52 -6.18
C PRO A 49 -30.70 -7.53 -5.58
N PRO A 50 -31.19 -8.54 -4.86
CA PRO A 50 -30.38 -9.64 -4.36
C PRO A 50 -29.54 -10.27 -5.48
N LEU A 51 -28.27 -10.60 -5.15
CA LEU A 51 -27.32 -11.28 -6.05
C LEU A 51 -27.14 -10.62 -7.42
N LYS A 52 -27.36 -9.31 -7.53
CA LYS A 52 -27.15 -8.56 -8.77
C LYS A 52 -25.89 -7.72 -8.71
N ALA A 53 -25.26 -7.61 -9.87
CA ALA A 53 -24.15 -6.72 -10.13
C ALA A 53 -24.47 -5.77 -11.27
N VAL A 54 -23.87 -4.58 -11.25
CA VAL A 54 -23.89 -3.65 -12.36
C VAL A 54 -22.47 -3.14 -12.65
N ILE A 55 -22.17 -2.92 -13.90
CA ILE A 55 -21.00 -2.18 -14.35
C ILE A 55 -21.51 -0.89 -15.00
N LEU A 56 -21.38 0.23 -14.29
CA LEU A 56 -21.79 1.52 -14.80
C LEU A 56 -20.64 2.16 -15.56
N GLN A 57 -20.86 2.44 -16.82
CA GLN A 57 -19.91 3.07 -17.73
C GLN A 57 -20.44 4.43 -18.15
N GLY A 58 -19.67 5.48 -17.89
CA GLY A 58 -19.91 6.80 -18.49
C GLY A 58 -19.57 6.74 -19.97
N LYS A 59 -20.35 7.37 -20.81
CA LYS A 59 -19.86 7.80 -22.12
C LYS A 59 -19.00 9.04 -21.87
N ASP A 60 -17.77 8.80 -21.51
CA ASP A 60 -16.79 9.82 -21.76
C ASP A 60 -16.56 9.86 -23.28
N ALA A 61 -16.63 11.03 -23.86
CA ALA A 61 -15.94 11.29 -25.11
C ALA A 61 -14.41 11.22 -24.87
N GLY A 62 -13.99 10.32 -23.97
CA GLY A 62 -12.67 10.23 -23.40
C GLY A 62 -11.64 10.13 -24.49
N THR A 63 -10.79 11.11 -24.55
CA THR A 63 -9.50 11.00 -25.20
C THR A 63 -8.86 9.70 -24.72
N LYS A 64 -8.58 8.81 -25.66
CA LYS A 64 -7.78 7.62 -25.37
C LYS A 64 -6.49 8.08 -24.70
N ARG A 65 -6.15 7.50 -23.57
CA ARG A 65 -4.90 7.77 -22.88
C ARG A 65 -3.93 6.64 -23.14
N ALA A 66 -2.68 7.00 -23.39
CA ALA A 66 -1.57 6.05 -23.48
C ALA A 66 -0.68 6.21 -22.24
N GLY A 67 -0.06 5.14 -21.80
CA GLY A 67 0.83 5.15 -20.65
C GLY A 67 1.84 4.02 -20.67
N VAL A 68 2.74 4.04 -19.70
CA VAL A 68 3.78 3.03 -19.52
C VAL A 68 3.62 2.41 -18.15
N LEU A 69 3.66 1.07 -18.08
CA LEU A 69 3.80 0.32 -16.84
C LEU A 69 5.29 0.20 -16.53
N LEU A 70 5.73 0.80 -15.43
CA LEU A 70 7.08 0.66 -14.91
C LEU A 70 7.07 0.81 -13.38
N HIS A 71 7.45 -0.24 -12.67
CA HIS A 71 7.61 -0.13 -11.21
C HIS A 71 8.81 0.75 -10.88
N PRO A 72 8.75 1.61 -9.82
CA PRO A 72 9.87 2.49 -9.47
C PRO A 72 11.21 1.79 -9.27
N THR A 73 11.22 0.53 -8.80
CA THR A 73 12.45 -0.26 -8.66
C THR A 73 13.16 -0.54 -9.98
N SER A 74 12.47 -0.43 -11.12
CA SER A 74 13.05 -0.61 -12.46
C SER A 74 13.63 0.66 -13.04
N LEU A 75 13.53 1.80 -12.34
CA LEU A 75 14.15 3.05 -12.75
C LEU A 75 15.68 2.94 -12.64
N PRO A 76 16.44 3.66 -13.49
CA PRO A 76 17.89 3.71 -13.39
C PRO A 76 18.33 4.20 -12.02
N ALA A 77 19.30 3.52 -11.42
CA ALA A 77 19.93 3.89 -10.17
C ALA A 77 21.46 3.82 -10.29
N ALA A 78 22.15 4.62 -9.49
CA ALA A 78 23.62 4.57 -9.43
C ALA A 78 24.12 3.26 -8.83
N CYS A 79 23.30 2.64 -7.96
CA CYS A 79 23.50 1.30 -7.42
C CYS A 79 22.16 0.76 -6.86
N GLY A 80 22.03 -0.57 -6.85
CA GLY A 80 20.81 -1.23 -6.39
C GLY A 80 19.61 -0.99 -7.30
N ASN A 81 18.43 -0.92 -6.70
CA ASN A 81 17.16 -0.70 -7.40
C ASN A 81 16.83 0.79 -7.48
N GLY A 82 15.97 1.15 -8.45
CA GLY A 82 15.36 2.46 -8.52
C GLY A 82 14.59 2.82 -7.25
N VAL A 83 14.54 4.11 -6.95
CA VAL A 83 13.93 4.69 -5.74
C VAL A 83 13.09 5.91 -6.08
N LEU A 84 12.38 6.46 -5.09
CA LEU A 84 11.58 7.68 -5.20
C LEU A 84 12.47 8.94 -5.20
N GLY A 85 13.38 9.01 -6.16
CA GLY A 85 14.39 10.03 -6.27
C GLY A 85 14.49 10.64 -7.67
N PRO A 86 15.62 11.28 -8.02
CA PRO A 86 15.77 12.03 -9.27
C PRO A 86 15.41 11.27 -10.55
N ALA A 87 15.59 9.93 -10.56
CA ALA A 87 15.22 9.12 -11.71
C ALA A 87 13.69 9.04 -11.92
N ALA A 88 12.90 9.08 -10.86
CA ALA A 88 11.45 9.09 -10.96
C ALA A 88 10.94 10.41 -11.57
N TYR A 89 11.51 11.53 -11.20
CA TYR A 89 11.20 12.83 -11.82
C TYR A 89 11.56 12.86 -13.31
N ARG A 90 12.77 12.41 -13.66
CA ARG A 90 13.18 12.30 -15.08
C ARG A 90 12.29 11.36 -15.89
N PHE A 91 11.74 10.31 -15.25
CA PHE A 91 10.81 9.44 -15.93
C PHE A 91 9.46 10.11 -16.20
N VAL A 92 8.96 10.94 -15.29
CA VAL A 92 7.79 11.80 -15.55
C VAL A 92 8.06 12.75 -16.71
N ASP A 93 9.23 13.39 -16.76
CA ASP A 93 9.64 14.26 -17.88
C ASP A 93 9.67 13.51 -19.21
N PHE A 94 10.22 12.29 -19.20
CA PHE A 94 10.22 11.40 -20.35
C PHE A 94 8.81 11.07 -20.84
N LEU A 95 7.90 10.67 -19.91
CA LEU A 95 6.51 10.38 -20.25
C LEU A 95 5.81 11.58 -20.89
N LYS A 96 5.97 12.76 -20.30
CA LYS A 96 5.44 14.02 -20.85
C LYS A 96 5.98 14.29 -22.25
N ALA A 97 7.29 14.20 -22.44
CA ALA A 97 7.94 14.44 -23.73
C ALA A 97 7.52 13.41 -24.79
N ALA A 98 7.26 12.16 -24.38
CA ALA A 98 6.76 11.09 -25.24
C ALA A 98 5.24 11.12 -25.47
N GLY A 99 4.53 12.14 -24.95
CA GLY A 99 3.08 12.26 -25.08
C GLY A 99 2.28 11.21 -24.28
N GLN A 100 2.92 10.54 -23.32
CA GLN A 100 2.26 9.57 -22.43
C GLN A 100 1.57 10.30 -21.27
N GLN A 101 0.38 9.85 -20.92
CA GLN A 101 -0.47 10.51 -19.92
C GLN A 101 -0.65 9.69 -18.65
N VAL A 102 -0.15 8.44 -18.63
CA VAL A 102 -0.32 7.53 -17.50
C VAL A 102 1.00 6.84 -17.19
N TRP A 103 1.39 6.89 -15.92
CA TRP A 103 2.41 6.03 -15.34
C TRP A 103 1.71 4.96 -14.50
N GLN A 104 1.69 3.72 -14.98
CA GLN A 104 1.17 2.59 -14.23
C GLN A 104 2.29 1.97 -13.38
N ILE A 105 1.98 1.70 -12.12
CA ILE A 105 2.91 1.09 -11.16
C ILE A 105 2.30 -0.17 -10.54
N LEU A 106 3.15 -1.06 -10.05
CA LEU A 106 2.75 -2.15 -9.17
C LEU A 106 2.62 -1.64 -7.72
N PRO A 107 2.11 -2.45 -6.77
CA PRO A 107 1.98 -2.02 -5.37
C PRO A 107 3.32 -1.56 -4.79
N LEU A 108 3.31 -0.43 -4.06
CA LEU A 108 4.49 0.14 -3.41
C LEU A 108 4.65 -0.29 -1.95
N THR A 109 3.96 -1.35 -1.55
CA THR A 109 3.98 -1.88 -0.19
C THR A 109 5.25 -2.70 0.09
N PRO A 110 5.69 -2.83 1.36
CA PRO A 110 6.90 -3.59 1.71
C PRO A 110 6.68 -5.08 1.43
N PRO A 111 7.48 -5.70 0.55
CA PRO A 111 7.34 -7.12 0.24
C PRO A 111 7.79 -7.99 1.40
N LEU A 112 7.15 -9.15 1.55
CA LEU A 112 7.60 -10.25 2.39
C LEU A 112 8.69 -11.07 1.68
N MET A 113 8.57 -12.38 1.68
CA MET A 113 9.52 -13.26 0.97
C MET A 113 9.33 -13.19 -0.55
N GLY A 114 10.42 -13.35 -1.30
CA GLY A 114 10.42 -13.48 -2.77
C GLY A 114 10.21 -12.17 -3.52
N ASP A 115 10.34 -11.03 -2.84
CA ASP A 115 10.27 -9.67 -3.44
C ASP A 115 8.98 -9.41 -4.24
N SER A 116 7.92 -10.21 -4.04
CA SER A 116 6.63 -10.00 -4.71
C SER A 116 5.90 -8.79 -4.13
N PRO A 117 5.55 -7.78 -4.94
CA PRO A 117 4.81 -6.63 -4.46
C PRO A 117 3.37 -6.96 -4.02
N TYR A 118 2.88 -8.15 -4.36
CA TYR A 118 1.54 -8.63 -4.00
C TYR A 118 1.51 -9.41 -2.68
N LEU A 119 2.67 -9.80 -2.16
CA LEU A 119 2.80 -10.46 -0.87
C LEU A 119 3.50 -9.51 0.11
N SER A 120 2.72 -8.73 0.83
CA SER A 120 3.19 -7.60 1.63
C SER A 120 2.98 -7.78 3.13
N GLU A 121 3.87 -7.18 3.91
CA GLU A 121 3.77 -7.06 5.37
C GLU A 121 2.62 -6.14 5.83
N SER A 122 2.14 -5.27 4.94
CA SER A 122 1.02 -4.37 5.21
C SER A 122 0.34 -3.93 3.92
N ALA A 123 -0.98 -3.80 3.97
CA ALA A 123 -1.79 -3.25 2.89
C ALA A 123 -1.72 -1.70 2.80
N PHE A 124 -1.15 -1.04 3.82
CA PHE A 124 -1.14 0.42 3.98
C PHE A 124 0.26 1.04 3.91
N ALA A 125 1.27 0.31 4.41
CA ALA A 125 2.61 0.83 4.53
C ALA A 125 3.31 0.97 3.17
N GLY A 126 4.19 1.96 3.07
CA GLY A 126 5.09 2.11 1.93
C GLY A 126 6.39 1.34 2.12
N ASN A 127 6.95 0.85 1.03
CA ASN A 127 8.21 0.11 1.02
C ASN A 127 9.39 1.07 1.28
N GLU A 128 10.03 0.94 2.42
CA GLU A 128 11.18 1.75 2.86
C GLU A 128 12.38 1.63 1.91
N ALA A 129 12.50 0.50 1.19
CA ALA A 129 13.54 0.32 0.19
C ALA A 129 13.44 1.33 -0.98
N LEU A 130 12.26 1.91 -1.20
CA LEU A 130 12.04 2.95 -2.21
C LEU A 130 12.44 4.36 -1.76
N ILE A 131 12.77 4.58 -0.48
CA ILE A 131 13.24 5.89 0.00
C ILE A 131 14.53 6.28 -0.74
N SER A 132 14.59 7.48 -1.28
CA SER A 132 15.79 8.03 -1.91
C SER A 132 16.71 8.67 -0.88
N LEU A 133 17.95 8.20 -0.81
CA LEU A 133 19.00 8.80 0.02
C LEU A 133 19.44 10.16 -0.54
N GLU A 134 19.40 10.35 -1.86
CA GLU A 134 19.71 11.62 -2.52
C GLU A 134 18.73 12.72 -2.06
N VAL A 135 17.44 12.41 -2.02
CA VAL A 135 16.40 13.35 -1.53
C VAL A 135 16.59 13.65 -0.05
N LEU A 136 16.98 12.66 0.77
CA LEU A 136 17.29 12.89 2.19
C LEU A 136 18.49 13.81 2.38
N ARG A 137 19.52 13.67 1.54
CA ARG A 137 20.66 14.59 1.52
C ARG A 137 20.20 16.00 1.14
N ASP A 138 19.37 16.14 0.12
CA ASP A 138 18.85 17.45 -0.33
C ASP A 138 17.96 18.13 0.71
N TRP A 139 17.27 17.35 1.55
CA TRP A 139 16.55 17.87 2.73
C TRP A 139 17.48 18.24 3.90
N GLY A 140 18.78 17.91 3.82
CA GLY A 140 19.73 18.11 4.92
C GLY A 140 19.62 17.09 6.04
N TRP A 141 18.91 15.96 5.81
CA TRP A 141 18.73 14.91 6.82
C TRP A 141 19.78 13.79 6.73
N LEU A 142 20.44 13.70 5.60
CA LEU A 142 21.55 12.78 5.39
C LEU A 142 22.80 13.56 4.99
N LYS A 143 23.94 13.25 5.62
CA LYS A 143 25.24 13.85 5.28
C LYS A 143 25.71 13.35 3.90
N GLN A 144 26.42 14.21 3.14
CA GLN A 144 26.93 13.84 1.82
C GLN A 144 27.89 12.64 1.91
N GLU A 145 28.73 12.58 2.94
CA GLU A 145 29.69 11.49 3.15
C GLU A 145 28.97 10.14 3.28
N ALA A 146 27.83 10.08 3.98
CA ALA A 146 27.05 8.87 4.13
C ALA A 146 26.43 8.39 2.80
N LEU A 147 26.00 9.33 1.95
CA LEU A 147 25.56 9.01 0.60
C LEU A 147 26.72 8.49 -0.27
N ASP A 148 27.87 9.13 -0.21
CA ASP A 148 29.06 8.72 -0.96
C ASP A 148 29.55 7.32 -0.55
N ASP A 149 29.52 7.01 0.74
CA ASP A 149 29.81 5.69 1.28
C ASP A 149 28.83 4.64 0.77
N PHE A 150 27.53 4.93 0.76
CA PHE A 150 26.51 4.04 0.20
C PHE A 150 26.77 3.76 -1.29
N LEU A 151 27.05 4.78 -2.08
CA LEU A 151 27.36 4.65 -3.50
C LEU A 151 28.66 3.86 -3.73
N ALA A 152 29.66 4.04 -2.88
CA ALA A 152 30.92 3.27 -2.92
C ALA A 152 30.68 1.80 -2.60
N GLN A 153 29.83 1.48 -1.63
CA GLN A 153 29.43 0.09 -1.34
C GLN A 153 28.68 -0.54 -2.51
N GLY A 154 27.76 0.19 -3.13
CA GLY A 154 27.02 -0.28 -4.30
C GLY A 154 27.91 -0.64 -5.51
N LYS A 155 29.06 0.02 -5.66
CA LYS A 155 30.07 -0.33 -6.69
C LYS A 155 30.86 -1.60 -6.34
N LYS A 156 30.96 -1.95 -5.07
CA LYS A 156 31.75 -3.10 -4.58
C LYS A 156 30.94 -4.39 -4.49
N THR A 157 29.62 -4.29 -4.33
CA THR A 157 28.76 -5.47 -4.15
C THR A 157 27.79 -5.64 -5.30
N ALA A 158 27.69 -6.87 -5.83
CA ALA A 158 26.65 -7.25 -6.78
C ALA A 158 25.37 -7.73 -6.07
N SER A 159 25.41 -7.88 -4.73
CA SER A 159 24.25 -8.36 -3.96
C SER A 159 23.32 -7.21 -3.60
N TRP A 160 22.15 -7.21 -4.19
CA TRP A 160 21.04 -6.33 -3.83
C TRP A 160 20.69 -6.40 -2.34
N HIS A 161 20.61 -7.61 -1.78
CA HIS A 161 20.28 -7.83 -0.36
C HIS A 161 21.32 -7.18 0.59
N SER A 162 22.61 -7.30 0.27
CA SER A 162 23.66 -6.67 1.08
C SER A 162 23.56 -5.14 1.02
N LEU A 163 23.23 -4.58 -0.12
CA LEU A 163 23.05 -3.13 -0.27
C LEU A 163 21.79 -2.64 0.43
N ALA A 164 20.70 -3.41 0.39
CA ALA A 164 19.47 -3.11 1.12
C ALA A 164 19.69 -3.12 2.64
N ALA A 165 20.44 -4.10 3.16
CA ALA A 165 20.81 -4.15 4.58
C ALA A 165 21.68 -2.95 5.00
N TYR A 166 22.63 -2.57 4.16
CA TYR A 166 23.45 -1.37 4.42
C TYR A 166 22.60 -0.10 4.44
N LYS A 167 21.67 0.05 3.50
CA LYS A 167 20.72 1.17 3.46
C LYS A 167 19.83 1.21 4.70
N ALA A 168 19.28 0.07 5.11
CA ALA A 168 18.46 -0.02 6.32
C ALA A 168 19.23 0.41 7.57
N LYS A 169 20.50 -0.03 7.70
CA LYS A 169 21.37 0.43 8.78
C LYS A 169 21.61 1.94 8.74
N LEU A 170 21.88 2.49 7.57
CA LEU A 170 22.11 3.92 7.40
C LEU A 170 20.86 4.75 7.76
N LEU A 171 19.68 4.30 7.37
CA LEU A 171 18.41 4.94 7.74
C LEU A 171 18.13 4.82 9.25
N TRP A 172 18.50 3.69 9.86
CA TRP A 172 18.44 3.52 11.30
C TRP A 172 19.34 4.51 12.03
N ASP A 173 20.62 4.56 11.64
CA ASP A 173 21.61 5.47 12.24
C ASP A 173 21.15 6.94 12.09
N MET A 174 20.65 7.32 10.91
CA MET A 174 20.11 8.65 10.65
C MET A 174 18.94 8.99 11.59
N SER A 175 17.98 8.09 11.75
CA SER A 175 16.80 8.33 12.60
C SER A 175 17.09 8.42 14.09
N HIS A 176 18.28 7.97 14.52
CA HIS A 176 18.76 8.01 15.89
C HIS A 176 19.87 9.05 16.09
N ASP A 177 20.19 9.84 15.06
CA ASP A 177 21.17 10.93 15.17
C ASP A 177 20.55 12.06 16.04
N PRO A 178 21.14 12.40 17.20
CA PRO A 178 20.60 13.44 18.07
C PRO A 178 20.67 14.84 17.46
N ASP A 179 21.51 15.04 16.45
CA ASP A 179 21.66 16.31 15.73
C ASP A 179 20.65 16.43 14.58
N LEU A 180 19.88 15.39 14.28
CA LEU A 180 18.90 15.40 13.21
C LEU A 180 17.72 16.33 13.56
N THR A 181 17.61 17.42 12.82
CA THR A 181 16.48 18.34 12.95
C THR A 181 15.40 17.99 11.93
N ILE A 182 14.33 17.39 12.40
CA ILE A 182 13.15 17.07 11.59
C ILE A 182 12.02 18.08 11.86
N PRO A 183 11.15 18.35 10.88
CA PRO A 183 9.96 19.16 11.11
C PRO A 183 8.96 18.36 11.95
N TRP A 184 9.02 18.56 13.27
CA TRP A 184 8.28 17.77 14.27
C TRP A 184 6.77 17.83 14.08
N GLU A 185 6.21 19.02 13.85
CA GLU A 185 4.76 19.18 13.69
C GLU A 185 4.20 18.42 12.46
N PRO A 186 4.80 18.49 11.26
CA PRO A 186 4.37 17.65 10.13
C PRO A 186 4.49 16.16 10.38
N PHE A 187 5.53 15.70 11.10
CA PHE A 187 5.68 14.29 11.45
C PHE A 187 4.60 13.83 12.43
N ARG A 188 4.33 14.63 13.47
CA ARG A 188 3.27 14.36 14.45
C ARG A 188 1.89 14.31 13.77
N ALA A 189 1.58 15.30 12.94
CA ALA A 189 0.34 15.34 12.17
C ALA A 189 0.18 14.12 11.23
N PHE A 190 1.28 13.65 10.63
CA PHE A 190 1.29 12.44 9.84
C PHE A 190 0.95 11.21 10.69
N CYS A 191 1.56 11.07 11.87
CA CYS A 191 1.29 9.96 12.78
C CYS A 191 -0.17 9.96 13.24
N GLU A 192 -0.70 11.11 13.67
CA GLU A 192 -2.09 11.26 14.10
C GLU A 192 -3.08 10.92 12.98
N LYS A 193 -2.84 11.43 11.77
CA LYS A 193 -3.69 11.17 10.60
C LYS A 193 -3.73 9.69 10.18
N ASN A 194 -2.65 8.97 10.41
CA ASN A 194 -2.47 7.58 9.96
C ASN A 194 -2.53 6.57 11.12
N ALA A 195 -2.87 6.99 12.34
CA ALA A 195 -2.84 6.14 13.53
C ALA A 195 -3.61 4.83 13.38
N CYS A 196 -4.71 4.83 12.61
CA CYS A 196 -5.57 3.66 12.39
C CYS A 196 -4.89 2.44 11.75
N TRP A 197 -3.72 2.62 11.14
CA TRP A 197 -2.91 1.52 10.59
C TRP A 197 -1.44 1.62 10.99
N LEU A 198 -0.94 2.84 11.18
CA LEU A 198 0.49 3.09 11.38
C LEU A 198 0.97 2.61 12.75
N ASP A 199 0.14 2.72 13.78
CA ASP A 199 0.47 2.29 15.14
C ASP A 199 0.65 0.77 15.19
N ASP A 200 -0.28 0.02 14.63
CA ASP A 200 -0.22 -1.43 14.55
C ASP A 200 0.93 -1.90 13.64
N TYR A 201 1.11 -1.28 12.48
CA TYR A 201 2.21 -1.62 11.58
C TYR A 201 3.58 -1.39 12.23
N ALA A 202 3.76 -0.25 12.88
CA ALA A 202 5.05 0.08 13.51
C ALA A 202 5.36 -0.86 14.67
N LEU A 203 4.36 -1.21 15.48
CA LEU A 203 4.53 -2.17 16.56
C LEU A 203 4.75 -3.58 16.03
N PHE A 204 4.00 -4.02 15.01
CA PHE A 204 4.18 -5.31 14.35
C PHE A 204 5.64 -5.50 13.87
N ARG A 205 6.18 -4.50 13.19
CA ARG A 205 7.55 -4.51 12.69
C ARG A 205 8.56 -4.61 13.83
N ALA A 206 8.40 -3.78 14.87
CA ALA A 206 9.30 -3.78 16.02
C ALA A 206 9.25 -5.11 16.78
N VAL A 207 8.08 -5.67 17.01
CA VAL A 207 7.89 -6.97 17.69
C VAL A 207 8.43 -8.12 16.85
N ARG A 208 8.18 -8.13 15.54
CA ARG A 208 8.72 -9.14 14.63
C ARG A 208 10.24 -9.16 14.64
N ASP A 209 10.87 -8.00 14.57
CA ASP A 209 12.33 -7.89 14.61
C ASP A 209 12.88 -8.31 15.97
N PHE A 210 12.20 -7.96 17.07
CA PHE A 210 12.53 -8.40 18.44
C PHE A 210 12.52 -9.93 18.59
N PHE A 211 11.55 -10.62 17.95
CA PHE A 211 11.48 -12.08 17.92
C PHE A 211 12.25 -12.73 16.75
N GLY A 212 13.19 -12.01 16.13
CA GLY A 212 14.08 -12.56 15.10
C GLY A 212 13.40 -12.90 13.79
N GLY A 213 12.34 -12.15 13.40
CA GLY A 213 11.64 -12.31 12.14
C GLY A 213 10.58 -13.41 12.11
N ARG A 214 10.27 -14.03 13.26
CA ARG A 214 9.25 -15.10 13.37
C ARG A 214 7.87 -14.60 12.97
N CYS A 215 7.03 -15.54 12.50
CA CYS A 215 5.62 -15.26 12.25
C CYS A 215 4.92 -14.85 13.54
N TRP A 216 3.96 -13.95 13.46
CA TRP A 216 3.20 -13.49 14.63
C TRP A 216 2.45 -14.61 15.37
N THR A 217 2.11 -15.70 14.69
CA THR A 217 1.50 -16.89 15.32
C THR A 217 2.45 -17.63 16.27
N GLU A 218 3.77 -17.40 16.14
CA GLU A 218 4.79 -17.98 17.01
C GLU A 218 5.18 -17.06 18.19
N TRP A 219 4.57 -15.88 18.29
CA TRP A 219 4.82 -14.95 19.40
C TRP A 219 4.14 -15.41 20.69
N PRO A 220 4.54 -14.86 21.85
CA PRO A 220 3.82 -15.08 23.11
C PRO A 220 2.32 -14.79 22.96
N GLU A 221 1.52 -15.57 23.67
CA GLU A 221 0.07 -15.61 23.52
C GLU A 221 -0.60 -14.23 23.63
N ASP A 222 -0.17 -13.41 24.57
CA ASP A 222 -0.75 -12.09 24.84
C ASP A 222 -0.54 -11.11 23.67
N ILE A 223 0.66 -11.07 23.09
CA ILE A 223 0.94 -10.20 21.94
C ILE A 223 0.46 -10.83 20.62
N ARG A 224 0.45 -12.17 20.52
CA ARG A 224 -0.16 -12.88 19.39
C ARG A 224 -1.63 -12.52 19.24
N HIS A 225 -2.38 -12.48 20.34
CA HIS A 225 -3.80 -12.11 20.39
C HIS A 225 -4.06 -10.59 20.47
N HIS A 226 -3.04 -9.78 20.20
CA HIS A 226 -3.21 -8.33 20.15
C HIS A 226 -3.82 -7.74 21.44
N SER A 227 -3.47 -8.28 22.64
CA SER A 227 -4.03 -7.80 23.89
C SER A 227 -3.53 -6.40 24.24
N GLN A 228 -4.41 -5.55 24.79
CA GLN A 228 -4.09 -4.14 25.10
C GLN A 228 -2.89 -4.01 26.05
N ASP A 229 -2.78 -4.89 27.06
CA ASP A 229 -1.65 -4.88 28.00
C ASP A 229 -0.33 -5.22 27.32
N ALA A 230 -0.34 -6.20 26.42
CA ALA A 230 0.85 -6.55 25.62
C ALA A 230 1.23 -5.42 24.66
N LEU A 231 0.26 -4.81 23.97
CA LEU A 231 0.50 -3.67 23.09
C LEU A 231 1.16 -2.52 23.85
N ALA A 232 0.64 -2.17 25.03
CA ALA A 232 1.19 -1.12 25.88
C ALA A 232 2.63 -1.47 26.36
N ARG A 233 2.87 -2.71 26.78
CA ARG A 233 4.16 -3.19 27.26
C ARG A 233 5.21 -3.16 26.16
N TYR A 234 4.96 -3.81 25.00
CA TYR A 234 5.90 -3.85 23.89
C TYR A 234 6.07 -2.49 23.23
N GLY A 235 4.99 -1.69 23.14
CA GLY A 235 5.07 -0.32 22.64
C GLY A 235 6.01 0.57 23.46
N LYS A 236 6.06 0.38 24.79
CA LYS A 236 7.00 1.07 25.67
C LYS A 236 8.42 0.49 25.57
N GLU A 237 8.55 -0.83 25.59
CA GLU A 237 9.83 -1.53 25.53
C GLU A 237 10.56 -1.26 24.21
N LEU A 238 9.83 -1.24 23.10
CA LEU A 238 10.35 -1.08 21.75
C LEU A 238 10.13 0.33 21.17
N ALA A 239 9.92 1.34 22.03
CA ALA A 239 9.55 2.69 21.63
C ALA A 239 10.48 3.30 20.55
N GLY A 240 11.80 3.05 20.64
CA GLY A 240 12.78 3.51 19.65
C GLY A 240 12.54 2.89 18.27
N ALA A 241 12.35 1.56 18.21
CA ALA A 241 12.08 0.84 16.97
C ALA A 241 10.72 1.25 16.36
N VAL A 242 9.69 1.39 17.19
CA VAL A 242 8.37 1.89 16.76
C VAL A 242 8.47 3.29 16.16
N SER A 243 9.21 4.19 16.83
CA SER A 243 9.44 5.56 16.35
C SER A 243 10.19 5.57 15.02
N HIS A 244 11.21 4.73 14.88
CA HIS A 244 11.95 4.57 13.62
C HIS A 244 11.02 4.17 12.48
N VAL A 245 10.21 3.12 12.64
CA VAL A 245 9.29 2.67 11.59
C VAL A 245 8.31 3.78 11.20
N LYS A 246 7.71 4.48 12.17
CA LYS A 246 6.83 5.63 11.90
C LYS A 246 7.53 6.72 11.10
N PHE A 247 8.78 7.00 11.44
CA PHE A 247 9.58 8.00 10.74
C PHE A 247 9.91 7.59 9.30
N MET A 248 10.24 6.31 9.06
CA MET A 248 10.43 5.79 7.70
C MET A 248 9.16 5.90 6.86
N GLN A 249 8.00 5.61 7.42
CA GLN A 249 6.72 5.77 6.73
C GLN A 249 6.39 7.24 6.42
N TYR A 250 6.78 8.15 7.30
CA TYR A 250 6.66 9.59 7.04
C TYR A 250 7.55 10.04 5.87
N ILE A 251 8.82 9.62 5.84
CA ILE A 251 9.75 9.91 4.74
C ILE A 251 9.21 9.37 3.42
N PHE A 252 8.84 8.08 3.39
CA PHE A 252 8.25 7.47 2.21
C PHE A 252 7.05 8.27 1.71
N SER A 253 6.13 8.61 2.62
CA SER A 253 4.92 9.35 2.27
C SER A 253 5.23 10.73 1.66
N ARG A 254 6.20 11.46 2.20
CA ARG A 254 6.63 12.74 1.65
C ARG A 254 7.19 12.60 0.24
N GLN A 255 8.19 11.72 0.07
CA GLN A 255 8.83 11.52 -1.24
C GLN A 255 7.81 11.06 -2.29
N TRP A 256 6.88 10.20 -1.90
CA TRP A 256 5.82 9.75 -2.80
C TRP A 256 4.83 10.86 -3.15
N GLN A 257 4.44 11.69 -2.19
CA GLN A 257 3.56 12.84 -2.44
C GLN A 257 4.21 13.86 -3.38
N ASP A 258 5.50 14.15 -3.21
CA ASP A 258 6.24 15.07 -4.07
C ASP A 258 6.27 14.56 -5.52
N ILE A 259 6.54 13.28 -5.74
CA ILE A 259 6.49 12.67 -7.10
C ILE A 259 5.07 12.72 -7.68
N ARG A 260 4.03 12.42 -6.89
CA ARG A 260 2.64 12.50 -7.34
C ARG A 260 2.26 13.92 -7.75
N ALA A 261 2.63 14.90 -6.95
CA ALA A 261 2.40 16.32 -7.26
C ALA A 261 3.10 16.70 -8.56
N TYR A 262 4.38 16.35 -8.69
CA TYR A 262 5.15 16.62 -9.92
C TYR A 262 4.54 15.95 -11.15
N ALA A 263 4.12 14.69 -11.04
CA ALA A 263 3.47 13.99 -12.14
C ALA A 263 2.16 14.69 -12.55
N ALA A 264 1.34 15.09 -11.59
CA ALA A 264 0.08 15.80 -11.84
C ALA A 264 0.31 17.16 -12.51
N GLU A 265 1.28 17.95 -12.07
CA GLU A 265 1.69 19.23 -12.67
C GLU A 265 2.16 19.06 -14.13
N ASN A 266 2.73 17.91 -14.45
CA ASN A 266 3.19 17.56 -15.79
C ASN A 266 2.14 16.82 -16.64
N GLY A 267 0.90 16.69 -16.16
CA GLY A 267 -0.20 16.05 -16.89
C GLY A 267 -0.11 14.52 -16.97
N VAL A 268 0.70 13.90 -16.10
CA VAL A 268 0.87 12.45 -16.01
C VAL A 268 0.08 11.93 -14.80
N ALA A 269 -0.96 11.15 -15.05
CA ALA A 269 -1.70 10.46 -14.01
C ALA A 269 -0.96 9.18 -13.55
N ILE A 270 -0.96 8.91 -12.25
CA ILE A 270 -0.41 7.66 -11.73
C ILE A 270 -1.56 6.66 -11.57
N LEU A 271 -1.41 5.49 -12.18
CA LEU A 271 -2.31 4.35 -12.04
C LEU A 271 -1.66 3.33 -11.11
N GLY A 272 -2.18 3.22 -9.88
CA GLY A 272 -1.73 2.25 -8.89
C GLY A 272 -2.32 0.86 -9.12
N ASP A 273 -1.93 -0.07 -8.24
CA ASP A 273 -2.39 -1.44 -8.22
C ASP A 273 -2.72 -1.86 -6.78
N VAL A 274 -3.75 -2.70 -6.60
CA VAL A 274 -4.25 -3.13 -5.30
C VAL A 274 -4.18 -4.66 -5.21
N PRO A 275 -3.31 -5.24 -4.37
CA PRO A 275 -3.36 -6.67 -4.09
C PRO A 275 -4.75 -7.09 -3.58
N MET A 276 -5.30 -8.19 -4.12
CA MET A 276 -6.61 -8.70 -3.69
C MET A 276 -6.59 -9.20 -2.25
N PHE A 277 -5.47 -9.80 -1.83
CA PHE A 277 -5.29 -10.39 -0.51
C PHE A 277 -4.17 -9.70 0.26
N VAL A 278 -4.08 -9.98 1.55
CA VAL A 278 -2.92 -9.66 2.40
C VAL A 278 -2.15 -10.93 2.72
N ALA A 279 -0.89 -10.79 3.12
CA ALA A 279 -0.13 -11.93 3.60
C ALA A 279 -0.62 -12.34 5.00
N HIS A 280 -0.52 -13.64 5.30
CA HIS A 280 -0.80 -14.13 6.65
C HIS A 280 0.14 -13.48 7.68
N ASN A 281 1.45 -13.43 7.39
CA ASN A 281 2.42 -12.76 8.26
C ASN A 281 2.49 -11.26 7.95
N SER A 282 1.38 -10.55 8.19
CA SER A 282 1.24 -9.10 7.99
C SER A 282 0.66 -8.42 9.22
N ALA A 283 0.91 -7.12 9.33
CA ALA A 283 0.31 -6.28 10.37
C ALA A 283 -1.21 -6.30 10.30
N ASP A 284 -1.77 -6.31 9.10
CA ASP A 284 -3.22 -6.33 8.86
C ASP A 284 -3.86 -7.60 9.43
N CYS A 285 -3.26 -8.76 9.17
CA CYS A 285 -3.79 -10.04 9.64
C CYS A 285 -3.63 -10.16 11.17
N TRP A 286 -2.50 -9.70 11.72
CA TRP A 286 -2.26 -9.71 13.16
C TRP A 286 -3.17 -8.75 13.93
N ALA A 287 -3.37 -7.52 13.45
CA ALA A 287 -4.16 -6.50 14.14
C ALA A 287 -5.68 -6.73 14.03
N HIS A 288 -6.13 -7.36 12.94
CA HIS A 288 -7.55 -7.53 12.63
C HIS A 288 -7.94 -9.00 12.42
N GLN A 289 -7.52 -9.89 13.34
CA GLN A 289 -7.69 -11.34 13.23
C GLN A 289 -9.13 -11.77 12.94
N ASP A 290 -10.11 -11.11 13.51
CA ASP A 290 -11.54 -11.37 13.34
C ASP A 290 -12.04 -11.09 11.89
N GLN A 291 -11.32 -10.27 11.14
CA GLN A 291 -11.65 -9.95 9.74
C GLN A 291 -11.13 -11.01 8.75
N PHE A 292 -10.47 -12.04 9.24
CA PHE A 292 -9.93 -13.14 8.42
C PHE A 292 -10.47 -14.49 8.91
N ASP A 293 -10.43 -15.50 8.04
CA ASP A 293 -10.82 -16.87 8.36
C ASP A 293 -9.62 -17.61 8.99
N LEU A 294 -9.47 -17.44 10.29
CA LEU A 294 -8.39 -17.99 11.12
C LEU A 294 -8.92 -18.94 12.19
N ASP A 295 -8.09 -19.91 12.60
CA ASP A 295 -8.31 -20.72 13.77
C ASP A 295 -7.89 -19.97 15.06
N GLU A 296 -8.11 -20.61 16.23
CA GLU A 296 -7.78 -20.04 17.55
C GLU A 296 -6.27 -19.76 17.73
N MET A 297 -5.42 -20.42 16.96
CA MET A 297 -3.98 -20.21 16.97
C MET A 297 -3.52 -19.11 15.99
N GLY A 298 -4.46 -18.56 15.21
CA GLY A 298 -4.21 -17.55 14.21
C GLY A 298 -3.79 -18.10 12.85
N ASN A 299 -3.87 -19.42 12.62
CA ASN A 299 -3.57 -20.00 11.32
C ASN A 299 -4.78 -19.91 10.39
N PRO A 300 -4.57 -19.72 9.07
CA PRO A 300 -5.70 -19.71 8.14
C PRO A 300 -6.45 -21.03 8.11
N SER A 301 -7.77 -20.98 8.35
CA SER A 301 -8.66 -22.15 8.19
C SER A 301 -8.83 -22.52 6.71
N SER A 302 -8.76 -21.51 5.84
CA SER A 302 -8.80 -21.64 4.40
C SER A 302 -7.87 -20.62 3.76
N VAL A 303 -7.27 -20.97 2.63
CA VAL A 303 -6.34 -20.08 1.92
C VAL A 303 -6.77 -19.81 0.49
N ALA A 304 -6.35 -18.66 -0.02
CA ALA A 304 -6.59 -18.25 -1.39
C ALA A 304 -5.78 -19.09 -2.39
N GLY A 305 -6.36 -19.29 -3.55
CA GLY A 305 -5.75 -19.96 -4.69
C GLY A 305 -6.64 -19.85 -5.92
N VAL A 306 -6.17 -20.37 -7.05
CA VAL A 306 -6.93 -20.44 -8.29
C VAL A 306 -6.90 -21.85 -8.87
N PRO A 307 -7.98 -22.29 -9.51
CA PRO A 307 -8.02 -23.59 -10.18
C PRO A 307 -7.05 -23.64 -11.36
N PRO A 308 -6.81 -24.81 -11.93
CA PRO A 308 -6.03 -24.96 -13.16
C PRO A 308 -6.49 -24.03 -14.27
N ASP A 309 -5.53 -23.39 -14.93
CA ASP A 309 -5.75 -22.48 -16.04
C ASP A 309 -4.68 -22.67 -17.13
N TYR A 310 -4.66 -21.75 -18.11
CA TYR A 310 -3.68 -21.79 -19.20
C TYR A 310 -2.23 -21.62 -18.73
N PHE A 311 -2.01 -20.93 -17.62
CA PHE A 311 -0.67 -20.64 -17.09
C PHE A 311 -0.19 -21.72 -16.11
N SER A 312 -1.10 -22.45 -15.46
CA SER A 312 -0.77 -23.50 -14.48
C SER A 312 -1.74 -24.67 -14.61
N ALA A 313 -1.23 -25.80 -15.04
CA ALA A 313 -2.02 -27.02 -15.22
C ALA A 313 -2.60 -27.57 -13.89
N ASP A 314 -1.92 -27.31 -12.77
CA ASP A 314 -2.30 -27.75 -11.43
C ASP A 314 -3.01 -26.66 -10.62
N GLY A 315 -3.23 -25.48 -11.21
CA GLY A 315 -3.68 -24.30 -10.48
C GLY A 315 -2.57 -23.66 -9.64
N GLN A 316 -2.94 -22.71 -8.76
CA GLN A 316 -1.99 -22.03 -7.89
C GLN A 316 -2.55 -21.95 -6.48
N LEU A 317 -1.75 -22.30 -5.48
CA LEU A 317 -2.04 -22.11 -4.06
C LEU A 317 -1.26 -20.89 -3.58
N TRP A 318 -1.96 -19.78 -3.32
CA TRP A 318 -1.31 -18.51 -2.92
C TRP A 318 -1.02 -18.42 -1.43
N GLY A 319 -1.77 -19.16 -0.59
CA GLY A 319 -1.53 -19.24 0.85
C GLY A 319 -2.00 -18.02 1.66
N ASN A 320 -2.61 -17.03 1.02
CA ASN A 320 -3.17 -15.87 1.73
C ASN A 320 -4.44 -16.27 2.51
N PRO A 321 -4.68 -15.72 3.73
CA PRO A 321 -5.92 -15.94 4.45
C PRO A 321 -7.11 -15.33 3.69
N LEU A 322 -8.28 -15.97 3.79
CA LEU A 322 -9.51 -15.44 3.23
C LEU A 322 -10.12 -14.40 4.18
N TYR A 323 -10.84 -13.42 3.61
CA TYR A 323 -11.54 -12.40 4.39
C TYR A 323 -12.85 -12.93 5.00
N ASN A 324 -13.12 -12.61 6.23
CA ASN A 324 -14.42 -12.79 6.87
C ASN A 324 -15.34 -11.60 6.53
N TYR A 325 -15.95 -11.64 5.35
CA TYR A 325 -16.82 -10.56 4.89
C TYR A 325 -18.06 -10.33 5.76
N GLN A 326 -18.46 -11.30 6.58
CA GLN A 326 -19.60 -11.14 7.51
C GLN A 326 -19.21 -10.23 8.68
N VAL A 327 -17.98 -10.35 9.18
CA VAL A 327 -17.43 -9.45 10.19
C VAL A 327 -17.21 -8.07 9.61
N MET A 328 -16.53 -7.97 8.46
CA MET A 328 -16.28 -6.69 7.80
C MET A 328 -17.56 -5.92 7.45
N ALA A 329 -18.67 -6.60 7.20
CA ALA A 329 -19.94 -5.95 6.93
C ALA A 329 -20.52 -5.21 8.15
N ARG A 330 -20.13 -5.57 9.38
CA ARG A 330 -20.65 -4.96 10.63
C ARG A 330 -20.22 -3.49 10.77
N ASP A 331 -19.04 -3.17 10.27
CA ASP A 331 -18.48 -1.81 10.26
C ASP A 331 -18.54 -1.13 8.88
N ASN A 332 -19.38 -1.66 7.96
CA ASN A 332 -19.50 -1.21 6.57
C ASN A 332 -18.18 -1.29 5.78
N TYR A 333 -17.37 -2.32 6.03
CA TYR A 333 -16.09 -2.54 5.35
C TYR A 333 -15.09 -1.39 5.56
N GLN A 334 -14.99 -0.90 6.79
CA GLN A 334 -14.17 0.26 7.12
C GLN A 334 -12.70 0.05 6.72
N TRP A 335 -12.13 -1.13 7.00
CA TRP A 335 -10.76 -1.47 6.59
C TRP A 335 -10.53 -1.30 5.07
N TRP A 336 -11.48 -1.76 4.24
CA TRP A 336 -11.40 -1.57 2.79
C TRP A 336 -11.52 -0.10 2.39
N SER A 337 -12.39 0.65 3.05
CA SER A 337 -12.56 2.09 2.80
C SER A 337 -11.29 2.87 3.13
N ASP A 338 -10.63 2.53 4.23
CA ASP A 338 -9.36 3.15 4.63
C ASP A 338 -8.22 2.78 3.69
N ARG A 339 -8.16 1.51 3.27
CA ARG A 339 -7.19 1.04 2.28
C ARG A 339 -7.30 1.81 0.97
N PHE A 340 -8.51 1.93 0.41
CA PHE A 340 -8.70 2.70 -0.81
C PHE A 340 -8.39 4.18 -0.62
N ARG A 341 -8.78 4.78 0.49
CA ARG A 341 -8.46 6.18 0.81
C ARG A 341 -6.95 6.43 0.91
N ARG A 342 -6.20 5.45 1.40
CA ARG A 342 -4.74 5.53 1.50
C ARG A 342 -4.07 5.49 0.12
N MET A 343 -4.66 4.81 -0.85
CA MET A 343 -4.11 4.63 -2.19
C MET A 343 -4.45 5.79 -3.13
N MET A 344 -5.56 6.47 -2.92
CA MET A 344 -5.97 7.66 -3.68
C MET A 344 -5.21 8.90 -3.23
#